data_2909a4c2a09d0f4766ed30abe29f5f21
#
_entry.id   2909a4c2a09d0f4766ed30abe29f5f21
#
_cell.length_a   1.000
_cell.length_b   1.000
_cell.length_c   1.000
_cell.angle_alpha   90.00
_cell.angle_beta   90.00
_cell.angle_gamma   90.00
#
_symmetry.space_group_name_H-M   'P 1'
#
loop_
_entity.id
_entity.type
_entity.pdbx_description
1 polymer ?
#
loop_
_entity_poly.entity_id
_entity_poly.type
_entity_poly.pdbx_seq_one_letter_code
_entity_poly.pdbx_strand_id
1 'polypeptide(L)'
;LAGYPATGKSYMCRKIQERYPGFISVNQDEIKEQKWDEYGFDNLEEKSSLEQKAWEEYYASLEQNMEEENLLISDYPFSDKQKTRLEELSTRYGYNVITIRAIGNIDQLYKVSRMRDLDQSRHLGHMVSKYHKGDSMEDRSKADCLVSYEVFKDRCLHKGYDTFQLGELIQVDASDYNQIDYQAILNRIGEIFLAPKSKLHQD
;
A
#
# COMPACT_ATOMS: atom_id res chain seq x y z
N LEU A 1 -0.59 -3.06 -5.44
CA LEU A 1 -0.04 -4.09 -4.56
C LEU A 1 -0.78 -4.09 -3.24
N ALA A 2 -1.28 -5.25 -2.82
CA ALA A 2 -2.11 -5.47 -1.65
C ALA A 2 -1.51 -6.56 -0.74
N GLY A 3 -2.20 -6.90 0.36
CA GLY A 3 -1.82 -7.95 1.27
C GLY A 3 -1.25 -7.45 2.60
N TYR A 4 -0.63 -8.34 3.36
CA TYR A 4 -0.19 -8.05 4.73
C TYR A 4 0.82 -6.90 4.82
N PRO A 5 0.87 -6.15 5.93
CA PRO A 5 1.98 -5.23 6.19
C PRO A 5 3.33 -5.96 6.19
N ALA A 6 4.40 -5.24 5.89
CA ALA A 6 5.78 -5.75 5.87
C ALA A 6 6.08 -6.89 4.88
N THR A 7 5.29 -7.06 3.82
CA THR A 7 5.51 -8.08 2.77
C THR A 7 6.40 -7.64 1.60
N GLY A 8 7.07 -6.49 1.71
CA GLY A 8 7.97 -5.99 0.67
C GLY A 8 7.25 -5.35 -0.54
N LYS A 9 5.98 -4.92 -0.40
CA LYS A 9 5.20 -4.30 -1.50
C LYS A 9 5.93 -3.13 -2.16
N SER A 10 6.46 -2.20 -1.38
CA SER A 10 7.17 -1.02 -1.93
C SER A 10 8.47 -1.41 -2.66
N TYR A 11 9.15 -2.49 -2.25
CA TYR A 11 10.26 -3.04 -3.02
C TYR A 11 9.79 -3.60 -4.36
N MET A 12 8.68 -4.33 -4.38
CA MET A 12 8.09 -4.86 -5.60
C MET A 12 7.59 -3.76 -6.53
N CYS A 13 7.01 -2.66 -5.99
CA CYS A 13 6.67 -1.47 -6.79
C CYS A 13 7.88 -0.94 -7.55
N ARG A 14 9.02 -0.77 -6.87
CA ARG A 14 10.26 -0.30 -7.52
C ARG A 14 10.71 -1.25 -8.64
N LYS A 15 10.65 -2.57 -8.41
CA LYS A 15 10.99 -3.58 -9.44
C LYS A 15 10.08 -3.51 -10.66
N ILE A 16 8.79 -3.25 -10.45
CA ILE A 16 7.83 -3.07 -11.53
C ILE A 16 8.15 -1.78 -12.30
N GLN A 17 8.41 -0.67 -11.63
CA GLN A 17 8.76 0.60 -12.26
C GLN A 17 10.12 0.55 -12.98
N GLU A 18 11.11 -0.17 -12.46
CA GLU A 18 12.38 -0.44 -13.15
C GLU A 18 12.16 -1.17 -14.48
N ARG A 19 11.25 -2.15 -14.51
CA ARG A 19 10.94 -2.94 -15.71
C ARG A 19 9.98 -2.22 -16.67
N TYR A 20 9.08 -1.42 -16.12
CA TYR A 20 8.02 -0.70 -16.81
C TYR A 20 8.00 0.77 -16.36
N PRO A 21 8.89 1.63 -16.88
CA PRO A 21 9.12 2.98 -16.34
C PRO A 21 7.96 3.97 -16.59
N GLY A 22 6.91 3.56 -17.31
CA GLY A 22 5.72 4.39 -17.52
C GLY A 22 4.74 4.46 -16.36
N PHE A 23 4.94 3.67 -15.28
CA PHE A 23 4.06 3.69 -14.13
C PHE A 23 4.31 4.90 -13.23
N ILE A 24 3.24 5.66 -12.96
CA ILE A 24 3.21 6.71 -11.94
C ILE A 24 2.81 6.06 -10.60
N SER A 25 3.61 6.30 -9.56
CA SER A 25 3.29 5.83 -8.21
C SER A 25 2.34 6.79 -7.50
N VAL A 26 1.24 6.26 -6.97
CA VAL A 26 0.36 6.98 -6.05
C VAL A 26 0.38 6.21 -4.73
N ASN A 27 1.08 6.76 -3.74
CA ASN A 27 1.36 6.09 -2.46
C ASN A 27 0.61 6.78 -1.32
N GLN A 28 -0.28 6.05 -0.67
CA GLN A 28 -1.11 6.57 0.43
C GLN A 28 -0.27 6.90 1.68
N ASP A 29 0.76 6.10 1.98
CA ASP A 29 1.64 6.38 3.13
C ASP A 29 2.43 7.68 2.92
N GLU A 30 2.91 7.97 1.71
CA GLU A 30 3.63 9.21 1.39
C GLU A 30 2.71 10.44 1.53
N ILE A 31 1.49 10.38 1.00
CA ILE A 31 0.49 11.46 1.15
C ILE A 31 0.18 11.71 2.62
N LYS A 32 0.01 10.65 3.38
CA LYS A 32 -0.25 10.72 4.83
C LYS A 32 0.93 11.35 5.59
N GLU A 33 2.16 10.94 5.30
CA GLU A 33 3.38 11.49 5.90
C GLU A 33 3.52 12.99 5.57
N GLN A 34 3.22 13.39 4.32
CA GLN A 34 3.20 14.81 3.93
C GLN A 34 2.18 15.62 4.73
N LYS A 35 0.96 15.08 4.96
CA LYS A 35 -0.04 15.75 5.80
C LYS A 35 0.42 15.91 7.24
N TRP A 36 1.07 14.90 7.80
CA TRP A 36 1.62 14.99 9.14
C TRP A 36 2.75 16.01 9.23
N ASP A 37 3.62 16.11 8.21
CA ASP A 37 4.67 17.12 8.14
C ASP A 37 4.13 18.55 7.97
N GLU A 38 3.04 18.70 7.22
CA GLU A 38 2.44 20.02 6.95
C GLU A 38 1.69 20.58 8.14
N TYR A 39 0.89 19.75 8.82
CA TYR A 39 -0.03 20.21 9.86
C TYR A 39 0.40 19.84 11.28
N GLY A 40 1.13 18.75 11.46
CA GLY A 40 1.35 18.17 12.78
C GLY A 40 0.07 17.61 13.40
N PHE A 41 0.19 16.96 14.54
CA PHE A 41 -0.96 16.51 15.36
C PHE A 41 -0.54 16.39 16.83
N ASP A 42 -1.44 16.73 17.75
CA ASP A 42 -1.21 16.67 19.20
C ASP A 42 -1.88 15.46 19.87
N ASN A 43 -2.75 14.74 19.17
CA ASN A 43 -3.48 13.57 19.66
C ASN A 43 -3.95 12.66 18.51
N LEU A 44 -4.49 11.50 18.86
CA LEU A 44 -4.96 10.49 17.90
C LEU A 44 -6.19 10.93 17.09
N GLU A 45 -7.02 11.84 17.60
CA GLU A 45 -8.19 12.36 16.89
C GLU A 45 -7.76 13.27 15.75
N GLU A 46 -6.82 14.18 15.99
CA GLU A 46 -6.21 15.03 14.97
C GLU A 46 -5.48 14.19 13.93
N LYS A 47 -4.67 13.21 14.40
CA LYS A 47 -3.99 12.25 13.52
C LYS A 47 -4.98 11.55 12.59
N SER A 48 -6.08 11.01 13.14
CA SER A 48 -7.11 10.33 12.35
C SER A 48 -7.78 11.25 11.33
N SER A 49 -8.02 12.53 11.70
CA SER A 49 -8.56 13.54 10.77
C SER A 49 -7.62 13.80 9.59
N LEU A 50 -6.31 13.89 9.84
CA LEU A 50 -5.31 14.05 8.78
C LEU A 50 -5.20 12.78 7.90
N GLU A 51 -5.30 11.59 8.48
CA GLU A 51 -5.32 10.34 7.73
C GLU A 51 -6.55 10.25 6.80
N GLN A 52 -7.71 10.75 7.24
CA GLN A 52 -8.90 10.84 6.39
C GLN A 52 -8.68 11.79 5.21
N LYS A 53 -8.12 12.99 5.45
CA LYS A 53 -7.76 13.92 4.37
C LYS A 53 -6.74 13.33 3.40
N ALA A 54 -5.79 12.55 3.91
CA ALA A 54 -4.82 11.84 3.06
C ALA A 54 -5.49 10.81 2.16
N TRP A 55 -6.54 10.12 2.61
CA TRP A 55 -7.34 9.24 1.76
C TRP A 55 -8.12 9.99 0.69
N GLU A 56 -8.71 11.15 1.02
CA GLU A 56 -9.42 11.99 0.06
C GLU A 56 -8.45 12.46 -1.06
N GLU A 57 -7.25 12.92 -0.68
CA GLU A 57 -6.23 13.33 -1.63
C GLU A 57 -5.69 12.16 -2.46
N TYR A 58 -5.52 10.98 -1.85
CA TYR A 58 -5.13 9.77 -2.56
C TYR A 58 -6.12 9.42 -3.68
N TYR A 59 -7.43 9.43 -3.39
CA TYR A 59 -8.45 9.17 -4.41
C TYR A 59 -8.51 10.27 -5.48
N ALA A 60 -8.36 11.53 -5.10
CA ALA A 60 -8.30 12.64 -6.06
C ALA A 60 -7.06 12.51 -6.99
N SER A 61 -5.91 12.13 -6.45
CA SER A 61 -4.69 11.89 -7.23
C SER A 61 -4.86 10.70 -8.19
N LEU A 62 -5.50 9.61 -7.75
CA LEU A 62 -5.83 8.50 -8.65
C LEU A 62 -6.74 8.96 -9.77
N GLU A 63 -7.83 9.68 -9.45
CA GLU A 63 -8.82 10.16 -10.42
C GLU A 63 -8.18 11.07 -11.47
N GLN A 64 -7.40 12.06 -11.04
CA GLN A 64 -6.66 12.96 -11.95
C GLN A 64 -5.74 12.19 -12.92
N ASN A 65 -4.95 11.26 -12.38
CA ASN A 65 -4.05 10.46 -13.22
C ASN A 65 -4.81 9.51 -14.15
N MET A 66 -5.99 9.03 -13.76
CA MET A 66 -6.84 8.22 -14.64
C MET A 66 -7.47 9.04 -15.75
N GLU A 67 -7.85 10.30 -15.50
CA GLU A 67 -8.30 11.25 -16.53
C GLU A 67 -7.21 11.53 -17.57
N GLU A 68 -5.95 11.56 -17.14
CA GLU A 68 -4.78 11.74 -18.00
C GLU A 68 -4.32 10.43 -18.69
N GLU A 69 -5.04 9.32 -18.49
CA GLU A 69 -4.74 7.98 -19.04
C GLU A 69 -3.36 7.44 -18.62
N ASN A 70 -2.83 7.87 -17.50
CA ASN A 70 -1.54 7.45 -16.96
C ASN A 70 -1.58 5.98 -16.48
N LEU A 71 -0.48 5.24 -16.66
CA LEU A 71 -0.30 3.94 -16.00
C LEU A 71 -0.02 4.14 -14.52
N LEU A 72 -0.78 3.48 -13.66
CA LEU A 72 -0.74 3.69 -12.21
C LEU A 72 -0.24 2.47 -11.46
N ILE A 73 0.58 2.71 -10.45
CA ILE A 73 0.96 1.71 -9.44
C ILE A 73 0.72 2.26 -8.04
N SER A 74 0.17 1.44 -7.17
CA SER A 74 -0.07 1.82 -5.78
C SER A 74 0.20 0.65 -4.85
N ASP A 75 0.72 0.91 -3.66
CA ASP A 75 0.93 -0.09 -2.63
C ASP A 75 0.35 0.35 -1.29
N TYR A 76 -0.47 -0.51 -0.72
CA TYR A 76 -1.06 -0.36 0.61
C TYR A 76 -1.58 -1.73 1.09
N PRO A 77 -1.72 -1.98 2.38
CA PRO A 77 -2.51 -3.11 2.86
C PRO A 77 -4.01 -2.81 2.66
N PHE A 78 -4.44 -2.82 1.38
CA PHE A 78 -5.83 -2.58 1.01
C PHE A 78 -6.77 -3.59 1.65
N SER A 79 -7.96 -3.13 1.97
CA SER A 79 -9.05 -3.89 2.58
C SER A 79 -10.37 -3.59 1.88
N ASP A 80 -11.46 -4.19 2.32
CA ASP A 80 -12.80 -3.94 1.76
C ASP A 80 -13.23 -2.47 1.86
N LYS A 81 -12.65 -1.72 2.81
CA LYS A 81 -12.92 -0.27 2.95
C LYS A 81 -12.57 0.54 1.70
N GLN A 82 -11.48 0.16 1.02
CA GLN A 82 -11.01 0.86 -0.17
C GLN A 82 -11.59 0.27 -1.46
N LYS A 83 -12.05 -0.98 -1.41
CA LYS A 83 -12.40 -1.77 -2.60
C LYS A 83 -13.46 -1.08 -3.46
N THR A 84 -14.59 -0.71 -2.88
CA THR A 84 -15.71 -0.10 -3.61
C THR A 84 -15.27 1.15 -4.37
N ARG A 85 -14.55 2.06 -3.71
CA ARG A 85 -14.11 3.31 -4.35
C ARG A 85 -13.08 3.08 -5.46
N LEU A 86 -12.15 2.15 -5.27
CA LEU A 86 -11.17 1.79 -6.29
C LEU A 86 -11.84 1.09 -7.50
N GLU A 87 -12.85 0.27 -7.26
CA GLU A 87 -13.63 -0.40 -8.32
C GLU A 87 -14.45 0.62 -9.13
N GLU A 88 -15.10 1.57 -8.45
CA GLU A 88 -15.82 2.68 -9.11
C GLU A 88 -14.90 3.49 -10.01
N LEU A 89 -13.73 3.90 -9.52
CA LEU A 89 -12.76 4.68 -10.30
C LEU A 89 -12.24 3.87 -11.50
N SER A 90 -11.77 2.64 -11.27
CA SER A 90 -11.24 1.80 -12.35
C SER A 90 -12.28 1.51 -13.43
N THR A 91 -13.55 1.30 -13.05
CA THR A 91 -14.66 1.08 -13.99
C THR A 91 -14.97 2.36 -14.77
N ARG A 92 -15.09 3.49 -14.08
CA ARG A 92 -15.41 4.79 -14.70
C ARG A 92 -14.42 5.19 -15.78
N TYR A 93 -13.13 4.97 -15.53
CA TYR A 93 -12.05 5.36 -16.45
C TYR A 93 -11.56 4.20 -17.33
N GLY A 94 -12.21 3.03 -17.27
CA GLY A 94 -11.89 1.88 -18.14
C GLY A 94 -10.53 1.23 -17.88
N TYR A 95 -10.04 1.27 -16.63
CA TYR A 95 -8.77 0.69 -16.24
C TYR A 95 -8.85 -0.82 -16.04
N ASN A 96 -7.91 -1.55 -16.62
CA ASN A 96 -7.65 -2.94 -16.26
C ASN A 96 -6.80 -2.98 -15.00
N VAL A 97 -7.26 -3.67 -13.97
CA VAL A 97 -6.58 -3.73 -12.68
C VAL A 97 -5.87 -5.08 -12.52
N ILE A 98 -4.64 -5.04 -12.04
CA ILE A 98 -3.88 -6.21 -11.58
C ILE A 98 -3.65 -6.05 -10.08
N THR A 99 -4.16 -6.97 -9.29
CA THR A 99 -3.86 -7.06 -7.86
C THR A 99 -2.70 -8.02 -7.64
N ILE A 100 -1.57 -7.50 -7.15
CA ILE A 100 -0.49 -8.35 -6.64
C ILE A 100 -0.66 -8.42 -5.13
N ARG A 101 -1.14 -9.56 -4.63
CA ARG A 101 -1.45 -9.75 -3.22
C ARG A 101 -0.35 -10.55 -2.53
N ALA A 102 0.42 -9.89 -1.66
CA ALA A 102 1.50 -10.49 -0.90
C ALA A 102 1.03 -10.84 0.52
N ILE A 103 1.08 -12.10 0.87
CA ILE A 103 0.77 -12.65 2.19
C ILE A 103 1.94 -13.52 2.65
N GLY A 104 1.98 -13.90 3.92
CA GLY A 104 3.08 -14.72 4.42
C GLY A 104 2.93 -15.07 5.89
N ASN A 105 3.97 -15.66 6.47
CA ASN A 105 3.97 -16.03 7.89
C ASN A 105 3.90 -14.79 8.79
N ILE A 106 2.82 -14.68 9.56
CA ILE A 106 2.51 -13.50 10.39
C ILE A 106 3.60 -13.22 11.42
N ASP A 107 4.18 -14.27 12.04
CA ASP A 107 5.21 -14.11 13.06
C ASP A 107 6.50 -13.51 12.47
N GLN A 108 6.88 -13.95 11.28
CA GLN A 108 8.04 -13.41 10.56
C GLN A 108 7.77 -11.97 10.09
N LEU A 109 6.60 -11.72 9.51
CA LEU A 109 6.21 -10.39 9.05
C LEU A 109 6.11 -9.38 10.20
N TYR A 110 5.66 -9.80 11.39
CA TYR A 110 5.68 -8.94 12.57
C TYR A 110 7.10 -8.53 12.96
N LYS A 111 8.05 -9.47 12.97
CA LYS A 111 9.46 -9.14 13.26
C LYS A 111 10.00 -8.10 12.30
N VAL A 112 9.74 -8.26 11.00
CA VAL A 112 10.15 -7.29 9.96
C VAL A 112 9.44 -5.94 10.14
N SER A 113 8.13 -5.94 10.43
CA SER A 113 7.39 -4.70 10.72
C SER A 113 7.98 -3.97 11.92
N ARG A 114 8.29 -4.71 12.98
CA ARG A 114 8.87 -4.14 14.20
C ARG A 114 10.26 -3.54 13.94
N MET A 115 11.11 -4.25 13.20
CA MET A 115 12.44 -3.74 12.82
C MET A 115 12.32 -2.46 11.99
N ARG A 116 11.42 -2.42 11.00
CA ARG A 116 11.16 -1.23 10.18
C ARG A 116 10.68 -0.05 11.04
N ASP A 117 9.76 -0.29 11.98
CA ASP A 117 9.20 0.77 12.82
C ASP A 117 10.25 1.32 13.81
N LEU A 118 11.26 0.54 14.18
CA LEU A 118 12.39 0.98 15.00
C LEU A 118 13.51 1.67 14.19
N ASP A 119 13.50 1.54 12.87
CA ASP A 119 14.51 2.16 12.01
C ASP A 119 14.33 3.68 11.93
N GLN A 120 15.43 4.43 12.03
CA GLN A 120 15.41 5.90 12.04
C GLN A 120 14.91 6.51 10.73
N SER A 121 14.95 5.78 9.62
CA SER A 121 14.41 6.23 8.33
C SER A 121 12.88 6.20 8.25
N ARG A 122 12.21 5.44 9.14
CA ARG A 122 10.74 5.41 9.18
C ARG A 122 10.19 6.72 9.71
N HIS A 123 9.20 7.30 9.04
CA HIS A 123 8.54 8.52 9.50
C HIS A 123 7.96 8.34 10.91
N LEU A 124 8.31 9.24 11.84
CA LEU A 124 7.97 9.12 13.27
C LEU A 124 6.46 9.12 13.52
N GLY A 125 5.71 9.86 12.72
CA GLY A 125 4.25 9.94 12.81
C GLY A 125 3.52 8.59 12.78
N HIS A 126 4.14 7.52 12.26
CA HIS A 126 3.52 6.18 12.29
C HIS A 126 3.43 5.58 13.71
N MET A 127 4.29 6.01 14.62
CA MET A 127 4.54 5.32 15.89
C MET A 127 4.16 6.13 17.14
N VAL A 128 3.73 7.39 16.93
CA VAL A 128 3.44 8.31 18.04
C VAL A 128 2.02 8.86 17.96
N SER A 129 1.48 9.27 19.11
CA SER A 129 0.18 9.95 19.23
C SER A 129 0.27 11.46 19.06
N LYS A 130 1.49 12.03 19.08
CA LYS A 130 1.79 13.43 18.85
C LYS A 130 3.03 13.58 17.97
N TYR A 131 2.95 14.46 16.97
CA TYR A 131 4.05 14.70 16.04
C TYR A 131 3.97 16.11 15.42
N HIS A 132 5.10 16.78 15.34
CA HIS A 132 5.29 17.99 14.52
C HIS A 132 6.57 17.84 13.71
N LYS A 133 6.61 18.47 12.54
CA LYS A 133 7.75 18.42 11.63
C LYS A 133 9.05 18.81 12.33
N GLY A 134 10.01 17.93 12.29
CA GLY A 134 11.32 18.09 12.97
C GLY A 134 11.42 17.36 14.30
N ASP A 135 10.32 16.78 14.80
CA ASP A 135 10.38 15.90 15.97
C ASP A 135 11.25 14.67 15.68
N SER A 136 12.03 14.29 16.67
CA SER A 136 12.90 13.13 16.61
C SER A 136 12.83 12.30 17.88
N MET A 137 13.08 11.01 17.77
CA MET A 137 13.08 10.08 18.91
C MET A 137 14.28 9.12 18.76
N GLU A 138 15.25 9.24 19.65
CA GLU A 138 16.44 8.38 19.64
C GLU A 138 16.08 6.92 19.93
N ASP A 139 15.30 6.69 21.00
CA ASP A 139 14.84 5.35 21.39
C ASP A 139 13.40 5.11 20.95
N ARG A 140 13.24 4.68 19.71
CA ARG A 140 11.93 4.39 19.11
C ARG A 140 11.16 3.26 19.78
N SER A 141 11.82 2.44 20.60
CA SER A 141 11.14 1.39 21.35
C SER A 141 10.16 1.94 22.42
N LYS A 142 10.27 3.22 22.74
CA LYS A 142 9.42 3.96 23.70
C LYS A 142 8.24 4.68 23.02
N ALA A 143 8.11 4.58 21.71
CA ALA A 143 7.00 5.23 21.01
C ALA A 143 5.65 4.64 21.46
N ASP A 144 4.71 5.52 21.76
CA ASP A 144 3.44 5.20 22.42
C ASP A 144 2.39 4.52 21.53
N CYS A 145 2.59 4.57 20.20
CA CYS A 145 1.69 3.94 19.22
C CYS A 145 2.33 2.78 18.45
N LEU A 146 3.38 2.17 19.00
CA LEU A 146 3.96 0.98 18.39
C LEU A 146 2.96 -0.18 18.37
N VAL A 147 2.82 -0.81 17.21
CA VAL A 147 1.88 -1.91 17.03
C VAL A 147 2.37 -3.15 17.76
N SER A 148 1.55 -3.70 18.68
CA SER A 148 1.83 -4.98 19.34
C SER A 148 1.63 -6.16 18.39
N TYR A 149 2.16 -7.34 18.76
CA TYR A 149 1.96 -8.56 17.98
C TYR A 149 0.48 -8.93 17.82
N GLU A 150 -0.30 -8.81 18.89
CA GLU A 150 -1.72 -9.14 18.90
C GLU A 150 -2.50 -8.24 17.94
N VAL A 151 -2.21 -6.92 17.94
CA VAL A 151 -2.83 -5.96 17.05
C VAL A 151 -2.40 -6.20 15.59
N PHE A 152 -1.13 -6.52 15.36
CA PHE A 152 -0.63 -6.85 14.03
C PHE A 152 -1.31 -8.11 13.47
N LYS A 153 -1.37 -9.16 14.26
CA LYS A 153 -2.02 -10.44 13.93
C LYS A 153 -3.50 -10.25 13.65
N ASP A 154 -4.20 -9.53 14.53
CA ASP A 154 -5.63 -9.21 14.33
C ASP A 154 -5.88 -8.48 13.02
N ARG A 155 -5.05 -7.48 12.70
CA ARG A 155 -5.14 -6.76 11.43
C ARG A 155 -4.94 -7.68 10.23
N CYS A 156 -3.96 -8.58 10.28
CA CYS A 156 -3.71 -9.54 9.19
C CYS A 156 -4.91 -10.48 8.99
N LEU A 157 -5.52 -10.97 10.07
CA LEU A 157 -6.58 -11.98 10.01
C LEU A 157 -7.98 -11.40 9.76
N HIS A 158 -8.26 -10.14 10.15
CA HIS A 158 -9.64 -9.63 10.20
C HIS A 158 -9.86 -8.32 9.42
N LYS A 159 -8.84 -7.79 8.70
CA LYS A 159 -9.01 -6.59 7.87
C LYS A 159 -9.26 -6.88 6.39
N GLY A 160 -9.29 -8.16 5.99
CA GLY A 160 -9.49 -8.55 4.59
C GLY A 160 -8.26 -8.30 3.71
N TYR A 161 -7.07 -8.16 4.29
CA TYR A 161 -5.84 -7.97 3.51
C TYR A 161 -5.47 -9.18 2.65
N ASP A 162 -5.83 -10.37 3.12
CA ASP A 162 -5.60 -11.67 2.46
C ASP A 162 -6.68 -12.04 1.42
N THR A 163 -7.77 -11.28 1.40
CA THR A 163 -8.89 -11.49 0.47
C THR A 163 -9.05 -10.37 -0.54
N PHE A 164 -8.43 -9.20 -0.30
CA PHE A 164 -8.55 -8.05 -1.21
C PHE A 164 -8.12 -8.40 -2.63
N GLN A 165 -9.00 -8.13 -3.59
CA GLN A 165 -8.74 -8.31 -5.01
C GLN A 165 -9.60 -7.36 -5.84
N LEU A 166 -8.97 -6.74 -6.83
CA LEU A 166 -9.60 -6.05 -7.96
C LEU A 166 -8.92 -6.53 -9.25
N GLY A 167 -9.72 -6.88 -10.25
CA GLY A 167 -9.22 -7.38 -11.52
C GLY A 167 -8.46 -8.70 -11.40
N GLU A 168 -7.40 -8.86 -12.19
CA GLU A 168 -6.56 -10.06 -12.21
C GLU A 168 -5.71 -10.18 -10.94
N LEU A 169 -5.59 -11.40 -10.40
CA LEU A 169 -4.84 -11.68 -9.18
C LEU A 169 -3.51 -12.37 -9.48
N ILE A 170 -2.43 -11.82 -8.94
CA ILE A 170 -1.14 -12.49 -8.78
C ILE A 170 -0.91 -12.63 -7.28
N GLN A 171 -0.93 -13.85 -6.76
CA GLN A 171 -0.69 -14.11 -5.35
C GLN A 171 0.79 -14.42 -5.11
N VAL A 172 1.36 -13.82 -4.06
CA VAL A 172 2.77 -13.94 -3.70
C VAL A 172 2.88 -14.40 -2.25
N ASP A 173 3.65 -15.45 -2.01
CA ASP A 173 4.07 -15.85 -0.67
C ASP A 173 5.33 -15.07 -0.27
N ALA A 174 5.18 -14.18 0.70
CA ALA A 174 6.24 -13.34 1.24
C ALA A 174 6.76 -13.85 2.60
N SER A 175 6.57 -15.13 2.91
CA SER A 175 7.12 -15.76 4.13
C SER A 175 8.65 -15.79 4.10
N ASP A 176 9.26 -15.96 2.92
CA ASP A 176 10.70 -15.83 2.69
C ASP A 176 10.95 -14.98 1.45
N TYR A 177 11.47 -13.78 1.63
CA TYR A 177 11.74 -12.85 0.51
C TYR A 177 12.72 -13.38 -0.51
N ASN A 178 13.62 -14.30 -0.13
CA ASN A 178 14.60 -14.92 -1.05
C ASN A 178 13.95 -15.93 -1.99
N GLN A 179 12.75 -16.41 -1.69
CA GLN A 179 12.00 -17.35 -2.50
C GLN A 179 11.01 -16.65 -3.46
N ILE A 180 10.89 -15.33 -3.40
CA ILE A 180 9.99 -14.58 -4.30
C ILE A 180 10.61 -14.54 -5.70
N ASP A 181 9.93 -15.17 -6.65
CA ASP A 181 10.30 -15.08 -8.07
C ASP A 181 9.77 -13.78 -8.69
N TYR A 182 10.52 -12.69 -8.48
CA TYR A 182 10.18 -11.39 -9.07
C TYR A 182 10.12 -11.43 -10.59
N GLN A 183 10.94 -12.28 -11.25
CA GLN A 183 10.93 -12.35 -12.70
C GLN A 183 9.63 -12.97 -13.23
N ALA A 184 9.12 -14.02 -12.59
CA ALA A 184 7.83 -14.61 -12.94
C ALA A 184 6.70 -13.61 -12.77
N ILE A 185 6.70 -12.81 -11.67
CA ILE A 185 5.71 -11.77 -11.44
C ILE A 185 5.76 -10.71 -12.56
N LEU A 186 6.96 -10.21 -12.89
CA LEU A 186 7.15 -9.21 -13.95
C LEU A 186 6.70 -9.75 -15.31
N ASN A 187 7.03 -11.01 -15.65
CA ASN A 187 6.60 -11.63 -16.88
C ASN A 187 5.06 -11.73 -16.95
N ARG A 188 4.43 -12.15 -15.84
CA ARG A 188 2.96 -12.24 -15.77
C ARG A 188 2.27 -10.89 -15.95
N ILE A 189 2.82 -9.84 -15.36
CA ILE A 189 2.34 -8.46 -15.61
C ILE A 189 2.43 -8.14 -17.10
N GLY A 190 3.57 -8.42 -17.74
CA GLY A 190 3.75 -8.19 -19.18
C GLY A 190 2.76 -8.96 -20.06
N GLU A 191 2.47 -10.22 -19.73
CA GLU A 191 1.46 -11.02 -20.43
C GLU A 191 0.07 -10.39 -20.35
N ILE A 192 -0.33 -9.90 -19.16
CA ILE A 192 -1.64 -9.24 -18.96
C ILE A 192 -1.70 -7.93 -19.74
N PHE A 193 -0.61 -7.14 -19.75
CA PHE A 193 -0.53 -5.90 -20.53
C PHE A 193 -0.63 -6.13 -22.03
N LEU A 194 0.01 -7.18 -22.53
CA LEU A 194 0.08 -7.50 -23.95
C LEU A 194 -1.12 -8.32 -24.43
N ALA A 195 -1.94 -8.82 -23.51
CA ALA A 195 -3.16 -9.54 -23.87
C ALA A 195 -4.07 -8.61 -24.71
N PRO A 196 -4.55 -9.06 -25.88
CA PRO A 196 -5.48 -8.26 -26.66
C PRO A 196 -6.71 -7.96 -25.80
N LYS A 197 -7.09 -6.67 -25.70
CA LYS A 197 -8.32 -6.27 -25.00
C LYS A 197 -9.45 -7.09 -25.60
N SER A 198 -9.92 -8.11 -24.86
CA SER A 198 -11.11 -8.85 -25.26
C SER A 198 -12.24 -7.82 -25.35
N LYS A 199 -12.90 -7.74 -26.53
CA LYS A 199 -14.08 -6.93 -26.75
C LYS A 199 -15.21 -7.51 -25.86
N LEU A 200 -15.19 -7.19 -24.60
CA LEU A 200 -16.30 -7.37 -23.67
C LEU A 200 -17.04 -6.04 -23.64
N HIS A 201 -18.12 -6.02 -24.36
CA HIS A 201 -19.31 -5.18 -24.40
C HIS A 201 -19.68 -4.73 -25.82
N GLN A 202 -20.26 -5.65 -26.53
CA GLN A 202 -21.34 -5.36 -27.50
C GLN A 202 -22.36 -6.46 -27.25
N ASP A 203 -23.32 -6.18 -26.36
CA ASP A 203 -24.72 -6.56 -26.52
C ASP A 203 -25.55 -5.78 -25.47
#